data_772805fc44890f44eb3e2d9c2cec19f0
#
_entry.id   772805fc44890f44eb3e2d9c2cec19f0
#
_cell.length_a   1.000
_cell.length_b   1.000
_cell.length_c   1.000
_cell.angle_alpha   90.00
_cell.angle_beta   90.00
_cell.angle_gamma   90.00
#
_symmetry.space_group_name_H-M   'P 1'
#
loop_
_entity.id
_entity.type
_entity.pdbx_description
1 polymer ?
#
loop_
_entity_poly.entity_id
_entity_poly.type
_entity_poly.pdbx_seq_one_letter_code
_entity_poly.pdbx_strand_id
1 'polypeptide(L)'
;MTKTTDPVAINDWQVIGRIDDFLKDQPKQTRLLGQSLIAERHKNGDIKVHEISELGETLRSCPVQEKFGHVWTTLGKPERELFDIPEFQQIDRKYVGCGGVMVKASALRVVENFLDIGHFPYVHTDFLGSEPLTEVKDYKAEIRIDVDEVWADDISFHQDKAMLSATGGKAVEYMYRVVSPFNTVLYKTCPEKPEELSLIHI
;
A
#
# COMPACT_ATOMS: atom_id res chain seq x y z
N MET A 1 -0.65 19.90 12.40
CA MET A 1 -1.70 19.12 11.70
C MET A 1 -2.79 18.78 12.70
N THR A 2 -4.05 18.92 12.30
CA THR A 2 -5.19 18.56 13.16
C THR A 2 -5.30 17.02 13.21
N LYS A 3 -5.58 16.47 14.39
CA LYS A 3 -5.87 15.04 14.53
C LYS A 3 -7.19 14.72 13.82
N THR A 4 -7.27 13.59 13.13
CA THR A 4 -8.55 13.11 12.60
C THR A 4 -9.47 12.63 13.71
N THR A 5 -10.76 12.77 13.50
CA THR A 5 -11.82 12.20 14.35
C THR A 5 -12.59 11.11 13.62
N ASP A 6 -12.19 10.78 12.40
CA ASP A 6 -12.82 9.74 11.59
C ASP A 6 -12.58 8.35 12.22
N PRO A 7 -13.62 7.66 12.70
CA PRO A 7 -13.48 6.39 13.37
C PRO A 7 -12.98 5.28 12.44
N VAL A 8 -13.29 5.35 11.14
CA VAL A 8 -12.81 4.37 10.17
C VAL A 8 -11.29 4.44 10.07
N ALA A 9 -10.73 5.65 9.87
CA ALA A 9 -9.29 5.85 9.79
C ALA A 9 -8.56 5.51 11.11
N ILE A 10 -9.17 5.86 12.26
CA ILE A 10 -8.59 5.65 13.59
C ILE A 10 -8.52 4.16 13.94
N ASN A 11 -9.54 3.38 13.56
CA ASN A 11 -9.65 1.96 13.89
C ASN A 11 -9.01 1.03 12.85
N ASP A 12 -8.48 1.58 11.75
CA ASP A 12 -7.84 0.78 10.72
C ASP A 12 -6.34 0.59 10.96
N TRP A 13 -5.77 -0.47 10.41
CA TRP A 13 -4.34 -0.74 10.43
C TRP A 13 -3.59 0.16 9.45
N GLN A 14 -2.54 0.81 9.91
CA GLN A 14 -1.72 1.75 9.15
C GLN A 14 -0.24 1.39 9.24
N VAL A 15 0.48 1.50 8.13
CA VAL A 15 1.93 1.35 8.09
C VAL A 15 2.61 2.55 8.72
N ILE A 16 3.59 2.31 9.61
CA ILE A 16 4.42 3.37 10.19
C ILE A 16 5.88 3.28 9.79
N GLY A 17 6.27 2.25 9.07
CA GLY A 17 7.61 2.07 8.52
C GLY A 17 7.90 0.61 8.17
N ARG A 18 9.07 0.38 7.55
CA ARG A 18 9.59 -0.96 7.33
C ARG A 18 10.15 -1.51 8.64
N ILE A 19 10.12 -2.83 8.82
CA ILE A 19 10.69 -3.49 10.01
C ILE A 19 12.18 -3.09 10.19
N ASP A 20 12.93 -2.99 9.10
CA ASP A 20 14.35 -2.63 9.11
C ASP A 20 14.62 -1.16 9.49
N ASP A 21 13.61 -0.30 9.43
CA ASP A 21 13.73 1.11 9.85
C ASP A 21 13.77 1.28 11.38
N PHE A 22 13.39 0.24 12.13
CA PHE A 22 13.36 0.25 13.59
C PHE A 22 14.58 -0.48 14.14
N LEU A 23 15.63 0.30 14.41
CA LEU A 23 16.88 -0.24 14.94
C LEU A 23 16.75 -0.53 16.41
N LYS A 24 17.47 -1.55 16.88
CA LYS A 24 17.50 -1.94 18.29
C LYS A 24 18.07 -0.82 19.15
N ASP A 25 17.42 -0.58 20.28
CA ASP A 25 17.79 0.44 21.26
C ASP A 25 17.85 1.90 20.69
N GLN A 26 17.15 2.14 19.55
CA GLN A 26 17.02 3.45 18.92
C GLN A 26 15.54 3.79 18.70
N PRO A 27 14.90 4.49 19.64
CA PRO A 27 13.51 4.92 19.48
C PRO A 27 13.34 5.79 18.24
N LYS A 28 12.31 5.51 17.44
CA LYS A 28 11.96 6.28 16.24
C LYS A 28 10.66 7.02 16.46
N GLN A 29 10.70 8.34 16.38
CA GLN A 29 9.49 9.14 16.37
C GLN A 29 8.87 9.18 14.99
N THR A 30 7.55 9.08 14.93
CA THR A 30 6.76 9.18 13.71
C THR A 30 5.42 9.87 14.02
N ARG A 31 4.59 10.01 13.01
CA ARG A 31 3.25 10.59 13.17
C ARG A 31 2.25 9.79 12.35
N LEU A 32 1.11 9.48 12.96
CA LEU A 32 0.00 8.81 12.33
C LEU A 32 -1.28 9.61 12.55
N LEU A 33 -2.01 9.94 11.48
CA LEU A 33 -3.30 10.66 11.52
C LEU A 33 -3.28 11.93 12.40
N GLY A 34 -2.13 12.63 12.42
CA GLY A 34 -1.93 13.83 13.23
C GLY A 34 -1.47 13.58 14.69
N GLN A 35 -1.44 12.32 15.15
CA GLN A 35 -0.96 11.91 16.45
C GLN A 35 0.54 11.60 16.42
N SER A 36 1.31 12.11 17.37
CA SER A 36 2.73 11.77 17.53
C SER A 36 2.88 10.39 18.16
N LEU A 37 3.76 9.59 17.58
CA LEU A 37 4.06 8.24 18.03
C LEU A 37 5.56 8.09 18.26
N ILE A 38 5.92 7.18 19.17
CA ILE A 38 7.27 6.66 19.31
C ILE A 38 7.22 5.14 19.16
N ALA A 39 8.12 4.60 18.35
CA ALA A 39 8.25 3.16 18.14
C ALA A 39 9.64 2.71 18.59
N GLU A 40 9.70 1.61 19.33
CA GLU A 40 10.93 1.07 19.92
C GLU A 40 11.06 -0.41 19.66
N ARG A 41 12.23 -0.83 19.15
CA ARG A 41 12.57 -2.25 19.02
C ARG A 41 13.30 -2.72 20.26
N HIS A 42 12.70 -3.64 21.00
CA HIS A 42 13.26 -4.20 22.22
C HIS A 42 14.34 -5.27 21.93
N LYS A 43 15.07 -5.66 22.98
CA LYS A 43 16.16 -6.66 22.90
C LYS A 43 15.70 -8.04 22.43
N ASN A 44 14.46 -8.42 22.74
CA ASN A 44 13.84 -9.66 22.26
C ASN A 44 13.37 -9.61 20.79
N GLY A 45 13.50 -8.46 20.14
CA GLY A 45 13.10 -8.25 18.75
C GLY A 45 11.73 -7.60 18.56
N ASP A 46 10.86 -7.61 19.57
CA ASP A 46 9.52 -7.04 19.49
C ASP A 46 9.56 -5.53 19.28
N ILE A 47 8.65 -5.03 18.45
CA ILE A 47 8.45 -3.59 18.28
C ILE A 47 7.22 -3.17 19.08
N LYS A 48 7.39 -2.13 19.89
CA LYS A 48 6.30 -1.48 20.62
C LYS A 48 6.09 -0.07 20.10
N VAL A 49 4.82 0.34 20.06
CA VAL A 49 4.42 1.68 19.61
C VAL A 49 3.59 2.33 20.69
N HIS A 50 3.90 3.59 20.97
CA HIS A 50 3.20 4.39 21.97
C HIS A 50 2.78 5.72 21.37
N GLU A 51 1.58 6.17 21.72
CA GLU A 51 1.23 7.58 21.55
C GLU A 51 2.00 8.42 22.57
N ILE A 52 2.48 9.56 22.09
CA ILE A 52 3.18 10.53 22.93
C ILE A 52 2.50 11.90 22.89
N SER A 53 2.62 12.64 23.99
CA SER A 53 2.23 14.04 24.07
C SER A 53 3.20 14.93 23.27
N GLU A 54 2.88 16.21 23.12
CA GLU A 54 3.80 17.19 22.53
C GLU A 54 5.08 17.38 23.36
N LEU A 55 5.03 17.05 24.65
CA LEU A 55 6.18 17.07 25.56
C LEU A 55 6.97 15.75 25.56
N GLY A 56 6.55 14.75 24.75
CA GLY A 56 7.20 13.45 24.64
C GLY A 56 6.81 12.43 25.73
N GLU A 57 5.81 12.73 26.56
CA GLU A 57 5.31 11.79 27.56
C GLU A 57 4.47 10.69 26.91
N THR A 58 4.68 9.45 27.33
CA THR A 58 3.88 8.30 26.87
C THR A 58 2.44 8.43 27.38
N LEU A 59 1.49 8.45 26.44
CA LEU A 59 0.06 8.52 26.74
C LEU A 59 -0.56 7.13 26.84
N ARG A 60 -0.32 6.28 25.84
CA ARG A 60 -0.83 4.89 25.81
C ARG A 60 -0.03 4.04 24.82
N SER A 61 -0.12 2.73 24.97
CA SER A 61 0.38 1.76 24.00
C SER A 61 -0.63 1.58 22.85
N CYS A 62 -0.10 1.43 21.65
CA CYS A 62 -0.88 1.10 20.45
C CYS A 62 -0.71 -0.39 20.11
N PRO A 63 -1.73 -1.05 19.53
CA PRO A 63 -1.59 -2.38 18.95
C PRO A 63 -0.53 -2.39 17.84
N VAL A 64 0.22 -3.48 17.71
CA VAL A 64 1.28 -3.61 16.70
C VAL A 64 1.18 -4.96 16.02
N GLN A 65 1.35 -4.97 14.70
CA GLN A 65 1.58 -6.18 13.89
C GLN A 65 2.81 -5.97 12.99
N GLU A 66 3.57 -7.05 12.80
CA GLU A 66 4.64 -7.10 11.81
C GLU A 66 4.17 -8.01 10.66
N LYS A 67 3.91 -7.43 9.49
CA LYS A 67 3.43 -8.16 8.30
C LYS A 67 3.92 -7.49 7.03
N PHE A 68 4.17 -8.27 5.99
CA PHE A 68 4.65 -7.79 4.68
C PHE A 68 5.95 -6.96 4.76
N GLY A 69 6.84 -7.26 5.72
CA GLY A 69 8.06 -6.50 5.92
C GLY A 69 7.87 -5.11 6.53
N HIS A 70 6.67 -4.80 7.01
CA HIS A 70 6.30 -3.51 7.61
C HIS A 70 5.78 -3.65 9.03
N VAL A 71 5.87 -2.55 9.75
CA VAL A 71 5.27 -2.37 11.08
C VAL A 71 3.94 -1.64 10.91
N TRP A 72 2.89 -2.26 11.40
CA TRP A 72 1.52 -1.77 11.36
C TRP A 72 1.04 -1.43 12.75
N THR A 73 0.28 -0.35 12.85
CA THR A 73 -0.35 0.07 14.11
C THR A 73 -1.71 0.71 13.85
N THR A 74 -2.49 0.88 14.88
CA THR A 74 -3.76 1.60 14.85
C THR A 74 -3.86 2.54 16.05
N LEU A 75 -4.55 3.66 15.88
CA LEU A 75 -4.86 4.59 16.97
C LEU A 75 -6.14 4.23 17.72
N GLY A 76 -6.86 3.22 17.28
CA GLY A 76 -8.12 2.79 17.86
C GLY A 76 -8.13 1.31 18.17
N LYS A 77 -9.31 0.72 18.04
CA LYS A 77 -9.53 -0.71 18.17
C LYS A 77 -9.91 -1.26 16.79
N PRO A 78 -9.03 -1.99 16.12
CA PRO A 78 -9.33 -2.51 14.79
C PRO A 78 -10.47 -3.53 14.90
N GLU A 79 -11.43 -3.41 14.01
CA GLU A 79 -12.57 -4.31 13.92
C GLU A 79 -12.23 -5.57 13.11
N ARG A 80 -11.15 -5.48 12.33
CA ARG A 80 -10.67 -6.55 11.43
C ARG A 80 -9.20 -6.85 11.67
N GLU A 81 -8.83 -8.07 11.35
CA GLU A 81 -7.44 -8.44 11.20
C GLU A 81 -6.81 -7.71 10.00
N LEU A 82 -5.50 -7.59 10.00
CA LEU A 82 -4.79 -7.06 8.85
C LEU A 82 -5.02 -8.00 7.64
N PHE A 83 -5.37 -7.39 6.50
CA PHE A 83 -5.63 -8.11 5.24
C PHE A 83 -4.50 -9.09 4.88
N ASP A 84 -4.79 -10.00 3.95
CA ASP A 84 -3.81 -10.97 3.47
C ASP A 84 -3.40 -10.74 2.02
N ILE A 85 -2.13 -11.06 1.75
CA ILE A 85 -1.52 -11.14 0.43
C ILE A 85 -0.89 -12.53 0.33
N PRO A 86 -1.64 -13.54 -0.14
CA PRO A 86 -1.17 -14.93 -0.16
C PRO A 86 0.15 -15.11 -0.91
N GLU A 87 0.37 -14.30 -1.96
CA GLU A 87 1.57 -14.35 -2.80
C GLU A 87 2.83 -13.96 -2.02
N PHE A 88 2.70 -13.19 -0.95
CA PHE A 88 3.84 -12.80 -0.12
C PHE A 88 4.50 -14.00 0.58
N GLN A 89 3.78 -15.09 0.77
CA GLN A 89 4.28 -16.31 1.41
C GLN A 89 4.80 -17.35 0.39
N GLN A 90 4.64 -17.10 -0.92
CA GLN A 90 5.08 -18.04 -1.96
C GLN A 90 6.60 -18.00 -2.10
N ILE A 91 7.22 -19.20 -2.11
CA ILE A 91 8.68 -19.35 -2.10
C ILE A 91 9.35 -18.90 -3.41
N ASP A 92 8.60 -18.87 -4.49
CA ASP A 92 9.05 -18.45 -5.83
C ASP A 92 8.89 -16.93 -6.04
N ARG A 93 8.42 -16.19 -5.04
CA ARG A 93 8.22 -14.74 -5.11
C ARG A 93 9.39 -13.98 -4.48
N LYS A 94 9.76 -12.88 -5.11
CA LYS A 94 10.75 -11.96 -4.59
C LYS A 94 10.07 -10.70 -4.08
N TYR A 95 10.22 -10.44 -2.79
CA TYR A 95 9.78 -9.19 -2.19
C TYR A 95 10.84 -8.09 -2.38
N VAL A 96 10.39 -6.92 -2.82
CA VAL A 96 11.22 -5.72 -2.97
C VAL A 96 10.52 -4.55 -2.29
N GLY A 97 11.09 -4.07 -1.19
CA GLY A 97 10.59 -2.87 -0.51
C GLY A 97 11.01 -1.62 -1.26
N CYS A 98 10.05 -0.86 -1.78
CA CYS A 98 10.29 0.38 -2.54
C CYS A 98 10.49 1.62 -1.65
N GLY A 99 10.40 1.46 -0.31
CA GLY A 99 10.52 2.56 0.64
C GLY A 99 9.25 3.41 0.72
N GLY A 100 9.39 4.60 1.31
CA GLY A 100 8.28 5.55 1.46
C GLY A 100 8.62 6.90 0.83
N VAL A 101 7.61 7.55 0.27
CA VAL A 101 7.73 8.89 -0.32
C VAL A 101 6.75 9.83 0.38
N MET A 102 7.26 10.98 0.81
CA MET A 102 6.42 12.02 1.40
C MET A 102 5.78 12.87 0.30
N VAL A 103 4.45 12.90 0.29
CA VAL A 103 3.69 13.72 -0.66
C VAL A 103 2.78 14.72 0.07
N LYS A 104 2.57 15.90 -0.51
CA LYS A 104 1.67 16.93 0.02
C LYS A 104 0.25 16.74 -0.53
N ALA A 105 -0.32 15.58 -0.31
CA ALA A 105 -1.68 15.22 -0.69
C ALA A 105 -2.38 14.46 0.43
N SER A 106 -3.70 14.40 0.40
CA SER A 106 -4.43 13.51 1.30
C SER A 106 -4.25 12.05 0.88
N ALA A 107 -4.32 11.11 1.83
CA ALA A 107 -4.18 9.69 1.55
C ALA A 107 -5.20 9.19 0.51
N LEU A 108 -6.45 9.65 0.58
CA LEU A 108 -7.48 9.29 -0.42
C LEU A 108 -7.13 9.76 -1.83
N ARG A 109 -6.46 10.92 -1.98
CA ARG A 109 -5.99 11.37 -3.30
C ARG A 109 -4.83 10.52 -3.83
N VAL A 110 -3.99 9.98 -2.95
CA VAL A 110 -2.95 9.03 -3.33
C VAL A 110 -3.56 7.71 -3.81
N VAL A 111 -4.56 7.19 -3.09
CA VAL A 111 -5.31 6.00 -3.50
C VAL A 111 -6.01 6.22 -4.83
N GLU A 112 -6.71 7.34 -5.01
CA GLU A 112 -7.38 7.72 -6.25
C GLU A 112 -6.40 7.77 -7.44
N ASN A 113 -5.24 8.40 -7.25
CA ASN A 113 -4.19 8.43 -8.28
C ASN A 113 -3.64 7.04 -8.61
N PHE A 114 -3.51 6.17 -7.60
CA PHE A 114 -3.04 4.80 -7.82
C PHE A 114 -4.05 3.95 -8.62
N LEU A 115 -5.34 4.21 -8.46
CA LEU A 115 -6.42 3.51 -9.18
C LEU A 115 -6.67 4.07 -10.58
N ASP A 116 -6.20 5.28 -10.86
CA ASP A 116 -6.39 5.92 -12.15
C ASP A 116 -5.39 5.40 -13.19
N ILE A 117 -5.90 4.75 -14.23
CA ILE A 117 -5.10 4.27 -15.36
C ILE A 117 -5.04 5.32 -16.48
N GLY A 118 -6.03 6.20 -16.53
CA GLY A 118 -6.19 7.19 -17.62
C GLY A 118 -5.04 8.18 -17.71
N HIS A 119 -4.32 8.43 -16.60
CA HIS A 119 -3.16 9.32 -16.61
C HIS A 119 -1.87 8.69 -17.14
N PHE A 120 -1.81 7.35 -17.28
CA PHE A 120 -0.58 6.63 -17.64
C PHE A 120 0.09 7.14 -18.93
N PRO A 121 -0.61 7.28 -20.06
CA PRO A 121 0.04 7.70 -21.31
C PRO A 121 0.50 9.15 -21.31
N TYR A 122 0.04 9.96 -20.37
CA TYR A 122 0.36 11.40 -20.29
C TYR A 122 1.39 11.72 -19.23
N VAL A 123 1.29 11.10 -18.04
CA VAL A 123 2.19 11.37 -16.91
C VAL A 123 3.37 10.39 -16.87
N HIS A 124 3.13 9.15 -17.29
CA HIS A 124 4.13 8.08 -17.33
C HIS A 124 4.43 7.63 -18.76
N THR A 125 4.47 8.60 -19.69
CA THR A 125 4.77 8.38 -21.10
C THR A 125 6.04 7.56 -21.28
N ASP A 126 6.06 6.72 -22.31
CA ASP A 126 7.16 5.81 -22.68
C ASP A 126 7.43 4.67 -21.66
N PHE A 127 6.66 4.61 -20.57
CA PHE A 127 6.75 3.54 -19.58
C PHE A 127 5.43 2.79 -19.44
N LEU A 128 4.40 3.48 -18.93
CA LEU A 128 3.09 2.88 -18.65
C LEU A 128 2.08 3.08 -19.76
N GLY A 129 2.46 3.78 -20.80
CA GLY A 129 1.66 4.02 -22.00
C GLY A 129 2.15 5.22 -22.79
N SER A 130 1.65 5.39 -24.01
CA SER A 130 1.93 6.54 -24.87
C SER A 130 0.80 6.76 -25.88
N GLU A 131 0.71 7.98 -26.43
CA GLU A 131 -0.19 8.23 -27.53
C GLU A 131 0.25 7.46 -28.80
N PRO A 132 -0.68 6.98 -29.63
CA PRO A 132 -2.13 7.18 -29.58
C PRO A 132 -2.88 6.12 -28.77
N LEU A 133 -2.22 5.20 -28.06
CA LEU A 133 -2.84 4.07 -27.36
C LEU A 133 -3.28 4.47 -25.92
N THR A 134 -4.21 5.42 -25.87
CA THR A 134 -4.62 6.06 -24.59
C THR A 134 -5.99 5.59 -24.08
N GLU A 135 -6.68 4.74 -24.84
CA GLU A 135 -8.02 4.29 -24.50
C GLU A 135 -8.00 3.31 -23.32
N VAL A 136 -8.76 3.63 -22.29
CA VAL A 136 -9.09 2.72 -21.19
C VAL A 136 -10.43 2.07 -21.53
N LYS A 137 -10.42 0.75 -21.73
CA LYS A 137 -11.64 -0.02 -22.00
C LYS A 137 -12.49 -0.15 -20.74
N ASP A 138 -13.78 -0.42 -20.93
CA ASP A 138 -14.66 -0.74 -19.82
C ASP A 138 -14.13 -1.96 -19.03
N TYR A 139 -14.20 -1.87 -17.73
CA TYR A 139 -13.80 -2.92 -16.80
C TYR A 139 -14.83 -3.08 -15.69
N LYS A 140 -14.71 -4.17 -14.92
CA LYS A 140 -15.62 -4.45 -13.82
C LYS A 140 -15.09 -3.86 -12.53
N ALA A 141 -15.98 -3.19 -11.77
CA ALA A 141 -15.71 -2.80 -10.40
C ALA A 141 -16.84 -3.30 -9.50
N GLU A 142 -16.49 -3.92 -8.39
CA GLU A 142 -17.44 -4.50 -7.45
C GLU A 142 -17.03 -4.26 -5.99
N ILE A 143 -18.04 -4.18 -5.13
CA ILE A 143 -17.86 -4.19 -3.68
C ILE A 143 -18.06 -5.63 -3.21
N ARG A 144 -17.03 -6.25 -2.68
CA ARG A 144 -17.08 -7.59 -2.09
C ARG A 144 -17.36 -7.48 -0.60
N ILE A 145 -18.62 -7.62 -0.25
CA ILE A 145 -19.11 -7.46 1.14
C ILE A 145 -18.56 -8.56 2.07
N ASP A 146 -18.30 -9.75 1.53
CA ASP A 146 -17.78 -10.88 2.30
C ASP A 146 -16.37 -10.67 2.85
N VAL A 147 -15.57 -9.87 2.15
CA VAL A 147 -14.21 -9.47 2.56
C VAL A 147 -14.08 -7.98 2.88
N ASP A 148 -15.16 -7.22 2.65
CA ASP A 148 -15.24 -5.76 2.84
C ASP A 148 -14.15 -5.02 2.07
N GLU A 149 -14.01 -5.34 0.79
CA GLU A 149 -13.03 -4.77 -0.14
C GLU A 149 -13.72 -4.25 -1.40
N VAL A 150 -13.07 -3.32 -2.09
CA VAL A 150 -13.44 -2.95 -3.46
C VAL A 150 -12.45 -3.57 -4.43
N TRP A 151 -12.97 -4.23 -5.45
CA TRP A 151 -12.19 -4.89 -6.49
C TRP A 151 -12.47 -4.28 -7.85
N ALA A 152 -11.44 -4.21 -8.69
CA ALA A 152 -11.58 -3.85 -10.11
C ALA A 152 -10.81 -4.88 -10.93
N ASP A 153 -11.53 -5.61 -11.76
CA ASP A 153 -11.06 -6.74 -12.56
C ASP A 153 -11.22 -6.46 -14.07
N ASP A 154 -10.65 -7.34 -14.89
CA ASP A 154 -10.73 -7.31 -16.35
C ASP A 154 -10.16 -6.02 -16.97
N ILE A 155 -9.18 -5.41 -16.32
CA ILE A 155 -8.54 -4.19 -16.80
C ILE A 155 -7.41 -4.58 -17.75
N SER A 156 -7.48 -4.12 -18.99
CA SER A 156 -6.41 -4.32 -19.98
C SER A 156 -5.95 -2.97 -20.51
N PHE A 157 -4.65 -2.75 -20.50
CA PHE A 157 -4.06 -1.51 -20.98
C PHE A 157 -2.73 -1.77 -21.70
N HIS A 158 -2.44 -0.98 -22.74
CA HIS A 158 -1.17 -1.07 -23.45
C HIS A 158 -0.06 -0.36 -22.70
N GLN A 159 1.07 -1.05 -22.48
CA GLN A 159 2.25 -0.46 -21.86
C GLN A 159 3.47 -0.58 -22.77
N ASP A 160 4.19 0.51 -22.96
CA ASP A 160 5.41 0.54 -23.77
C ASP A 160 6.53 -0.31 -23.14
N LYS A 161 6.58 -0.36 -21.79
CA LYS A 161 7.49 -1.22 -21.02
C LYS A 161 6.73 -2.15 -20.10
N ALA A 162 6.06 -3.13 -20.70
CA ALA A 162 5.26 -4.10 -19.95
C ALA A 162 6.11 -4.92 -18.95
N MET A 163 7.37 -5.21 -19.30
CA MET A 163 8.33 -5.96 -18.49
C MET A 163 9.74 -5.40 -18.71
N LEU A 164 10.66 -5.67 -17.76
CA LEU A 164 12.07 -5.26 -17.87
C LEU A 164 12.77 -5.85 -19.09
N SER A 165 12.38 -7.04 -19.53
CA SER A 165 12.95 -7.76 -20.67
C SER A 165 12.19 -7.54 -21.98
N ALA A 166 11.07 -6.82 -21.97
CA ALA A 166 10.25 -6.62 -23.16
C ALA A 166 10.87 -5.58 -24.10
N THR A 167 10.93 -5.94 -25.38
CA THR A 167 11.18 -5.01 -26.48
C THR A 167 9.85 -4.73 -27.17
N GLY A 168 9.43 -3.46 -27.13
CA GLY A 168 8.13 -3.04 -27.66
C GLY A 168 7.00 -3.13 -26.64
N GLY A 169 5.93 -2.40 -26.91
CA GLY A 169 4.77 -2.33 -26.04
C GLY A 169 3.92 -3.59 -26.09
N LYS A 170 3.27 -3.90 -24.98
CA LYS A 170 2.40 -5.07 -24.78
C LYS A 170 1.12 -4.67 -24.07
N ALA A 171 0.05 -5.42 -24.34
CA ALA A 171 -1.11 -5.39 -23.46
C ALA A 171 -0.75 -6.05 -22.14
N VAL A 172 -1.12 -5.41 -21.05
CA VAL A 172 -1.01 -5.94 -19.69
C VAL A 172 -2.39 -5.99 -19.05
N GLU A 173 -2.57 -6.92 -18.15
CA GLU A 173 -3.79 -7.08 -17.38
C GLU A 173 -3.54 -6.60 -15.95
N TYR A 174 -4.51 -5.89 -15.43
CA TYR A 174 -4.51 -5.36 -14.07
C TYR A 174 -5.73 -5.85 -13.30
N MET A 175 -5.50 -6.08 -12.01
CA MET A 175 -6.54 -6.23 -11.01
C MET A 175 -6.17 -5.37 -9.81
N TYR A 176 -7.10 -4.56 -9.35
CA TYR A 176 -6.92 -3.75 -8.14
C TYR A 176 -7.77 -4.28 -7.00
N ARG A 177 -7.22 -4.22 -5.79
CA ARG A 177 -7.93 -4.41 -4.55
C ARG A 177 -7.72 -3.18 -3.66
N VAL A 178 -8.81 -2.55 -3.24
CA VAL A 178 -8.80 -1.58 -2.14
C VAL A 178 -9.18 -2.35 -0.89
N VAL A 179 -8.18 -2.73 -0.11
CA VAL A 179 -8.32 -3.63 1.03
C VAL A 179 -8.68 -2.89 2.32
N SER A 180 -8.41 -1.59 2.34
CA SER A 180 -8.86 -0.65 3.38
C SER A 180 -8.75 0.78 2.83
N PRO A 181 -9.25 1.80 3.53
CA PRO A 181 -9.33 3.16 3.00
C PRO A 181 -8.03 3.74 2.44
N PHE A 182 -6.88 3.31 2.99
CA PHE A 182 -5.57 3.83 2.59
C PHE A 182 -4.60 2.76 2.11
N ASN A 183 -5.08 1.55 1.90
CA ASN A 183 -4.26 0.44 1.43
C ASN A 183 -4.85 -0.17 0.17
N THR A 184 -4.03 -0.26 -0.85
CA THR A 184 -4.40 -0.82 -2.15
C THR A 184 -3.35 -1.82 -2.62
N VAL A 185 -3.81 -2.84 -3.34
CA VAL A 185 -2.97 -3.86 -3.95
C VAL A 185 -3.27 -3.90 -5.44
N LEU A 186 -2.23 -3.83 -6.24
CA LEU A 186 -2.28 -3.99 -7.69
C LEU A 186 -1.64 -5.32 -8.08
N TYR A 187 -2.36 -6.12 -8.82
CA TYR A 187 -1.85 -7.27 -9.54
C TYR A 187 -1.65 -6.88 -11.00
N LYS A 188 -0.47 -7.18 -11.54
CA LYS A 188 -0.16 -6.94 -12.95
C LYS A 188 0.36 -8.22 -13.56
N THR A 189 -0.27 -8.66 -14.63
CA THR A 189 0.15 -9.81 -15.45
C THR A 189 0.36 -9.41 -16.90
N CYS A 190 1.26 -10.11 -17.59
CA CYS A 190 1.40 -10.00 -19.02
C CYS A 190 0.85 -11.29 -19.64
N PRO A 191 -0.17 -11.24 -20.50
CA PRO A 191 -0.78 -12.43 -21.08
C PRO A 191 0.20 -13.35 -21.84
N GLU A 192 1.31 -12.78 -22.36
CA GLU A 192 2.35 -13.55 -23.03
C GLU A 192 3.26 -14.32 -22.06
N LYS A 193 3.25 -13.96 -20.77
CA LYS A 193 4.02 -14.58 -19.68
C LYS A 193 3.21 -14.57 -18.39
N PRO A 194 2.15 -15.35 -18.32
CA PRO A 194 1.22 -15.34 -17.19
C PRO A 194 1.88 -15.79 -15.88
N GLU A 195 3.01 -16.49 -15.94
CA GLU A 195 3.82 -16.88 -14.79
C GLU A 195 4.57 -15.70 -14.14
N GLU A 196 4.78 -14.60 -14.87
CA GLU A 196 5.42 -13.39 -14.36
C GLU A 196 4.39 -12.45 -13.75
N LEU A 197 3.84 -12.80 -12.58
CA LEU A 197 2.97 -11.92 -11.80
C LEU A 197 3.80 -10.88 -11.04
N SER A 198 3.50 -9.61 -11.25
CA SER A 198 3.98 -8.50 -10.42
C SER A 198 2.85 -8.00 -9.51
N LEU A 199 3.16 -7.81 -8.25
CA LEU A 199 2.23 -7.31 -7.25
C LEU A 199 2.83 -6.07 -6.58
N ILE A 200 2.03 -5.00 -6.51
CA ILE A 200 2.41 -3.74 -5.87
C ILE A 200 1.39 -3.44 -4.78
N HIS A 201 1.87 -3.10 -3.59
CA HIS A 201 1.06 -2.67 -2.46
C HIS A 201 1.43 -1.23 -2.08
N ILE A 202 0.44 -0.39 -1.88
CA ILE A 202 0.54 0.98 -1.36
C ILE A 202 -0.29 1.08 -0.09
#